data_00f10bc2036fd171d9f05736737a1055
#
_entry.id   00f10bc2036fd171d9f05736737a1055
#
_cell.length_a   1.000
_cell.length_b   1.000
_cell.length_c   1.000
_cell.angle_alpha   90.00
_cell.angle_beta   90.00
_cell.angle_gamma   90.00
#
_symmetry.space_group_name_H-M   'P 1'
#
loop_
_entity.id
_entity.type
_entity.pdbx_description
1 polymer ?
#
loop_
_entity_poly.entity_id
_entity_poly.type
_entity_poly.pdbx_seq_one_letter_code
_entity_poly.pdbx_strand_id
1 'polypeptide(L)'
;MLKKISISIAVCALLAVGMIAWLQSMIPGTEEREALKQSQASDIPYLQNSITQDRGKILAVVTSTDTMGSSGKTTGFELTELARAYYVFVANGFEVDIASPLGGEPPVVIDGDDMGVYDYAFLNDEEAQAKLTNSIPLKDADSTDYQALYFVGGKGAMFDFPNNREIKTLVADVYQAGGIIAAVCHGPAALLNVKLDDGTKLLENKQVSSFTNEEELFLIPDAKEVFPFLLEDSLVNEGASFMAGPRYLEQISNDSRIVTGQNPWSVWSMADMTIRELGYEPLPRIVTAEENSVSVLQAYELEGFGEANSLLKQLKSEPEQSVDRLLIAMHGIVAAMDWELIKLLQLLRLLIISGDAYIATLGPVDVAPRSFVA
;
A
#
# COMPACT_ATOMS: atom_id res chain seq x y z
N MET A 1 -43.97 28.98 -8.68
CA MET A 1 -42.81 28.24 -9.23
C MET A 1 -41.52 28.55 -8.47
N LEU A 2 -41.12 29.79 -8.29
CA LEU A 2 -39.92 30.22 -7.55
C LEU A 2 -39.83 29.66 -6.10
N LYS A 3 -40.90 29.70 -5.30
CA LYS A 3 -40.90 29.11 -3.93
C LYS A 3 -40.63 27.62 -3.91
N LYS A 4 -41.13 26.84 -4.89
CA LYS A 4 -40.84 25.40 -4.96
C LYS A 4 -39.38 25.13 -5.33
N ILE A 5 -38.81 25.90 -6.22
CA ILE A 5 -37.39 25.84 -6.63
C ILE A 5 -36.50 26.19 -5.44
N SER A 6 -36.81 27.26 -4.70
CA SER A 6 -36.06 27.66 -3.50
C SER A 6 -36.10 26.60 -2.40
N ILE A 7 -37.24 25.95 -2.19
CA ILE A 7 -37.37 24.84 -1.20
C ILE A 7 -36.56 23.65 -1.66
N SER A 8 -36.61 23.28 -2.96
CA SER A 8 -35.81 22.14 -3.45
C SER A 8 -34.33 22.42 -3.33
N ILE A 9 -33.83 23.61 -3.62
CA ILE A 9 -32.42 23.98 -3.44
C ILE A 9 -32.02 23.92 -1.98
N ALA A 10 -32.86 24.43 -1.06
CA ALA A 10 -32.60 24.37 0.38
C ALA A 10 -32.55 22.92 0.91
N VAL A 11 -33.44 22.06 0.44
CA VAL A 11 -33.43 20.63 0.80
C VAL A 11 -32.18 19.93 0.28
N CYS A 12 -31.79 20.17 -0.99
CA CYS A 12 -30.57 19.60 -1.53
C CYS A 12 -29.32 20.09 -0.78
N ALA A 13 -29.26 21.37 -0.41
CA ALA A 13 -28.17 21.92 0.40
C ALA A 13 -28.09 21.28 1.79
N LEU A 14 -29.24 21.08 2.47
CA LEU A 14 -29.29 20.40 3.77
C LEU A 14 -28.86 18.93 3.67
N LEU A 15 -29.28 18.23 2.62
CA LEU A 15 -28.85 16.85 2.37
C LEU A 15 -27.33 16.77 2.09
N ALA A 16 -26.79 17.70 1.33
CA ALA A 16 -25.35 17.77 1.06
C ALA A 16 -24.56 18.04 2.37
N VAL A 17 -25.00 19.01 3.18
CA VAL A 17 -24.38 19.27 4.49
C VAL A 17 -24.46 18.07 5.41
N GLY A 18 -25.63 17.39 5.46
CA GLY A 18 -25.79 16.17 6.23
C GLY A 18 -24.87 15.05 5.76
N MET A 19 -24.71 14.87 4.46
CA MET A 19 -23.79 13.90 3.87
C MET A 19 -22.34 14.21 4.22
N ILE A 20 -21.91 15.45 4.08
CA ILE A 20 -20.55 15.89 4.44
C ILE A 20 -20.28 15.65 5.92
N ALA A 21 -21.21 16.05 6.81
CA ALA A 21 -21.07 15.82 8.25
C ALA A 21 -21.01 14.32 8.59
N TRP A 22 -21.77 13.48 7.89
CA TRP A 22 -21.75 12.04 8.06
C TRP A 22 -20.42 11.43 7.58
N LEU A 23 -19.90 11.85 6.43
CA LEU A 23 -18.56 11.43 5.95
C LEU A 23 -17.46 11.88 6.93
N GLN A 24 -17.53 13.12 7.42
CA GLN A 24 -16.59 13.61 8.42
C GLN A 24 -16.62 12.82 9.73
N SER A 25 -17.77 12.24 10.10
CA SER A 25 -17.87 11.40 11.30
C SER A 25 -17.14 10.05 11.17
N MET A 26 -16.67 9.68 9.98
CA MET A 26 -15.88 8.46 9.75
C MET A 26 -14.39 8.70 9.90
N ILE A 27 -13.96 9.97 9.84
CA ILE A 27 -12.57 10.34 10.07
C ILE A 27 -12.28 10.20 11.57
N PRO A 28 -11.22 9.48 11.97
CA PRO A 28 -10.84 9.33 13.36
C PRO A 28 -10.72 10.68 14.08
N GLY A 29 -11.15 10.74 15.33
CA GLY A 29 -11.08 11.95 16.16
C GLY A 29 -9.62 12.41 16.37
N THR A 30 -9.42 13.67 16.77
CA THR A 30 -8.08 14.22 17.00
C THR A 30 -7.32 13.40 18.04
N GLU A 31 -7.97 12.99 19.15
CA GLU A 31 -7.34 12.19 20.20
C GLU A 31 -6.91 10.82 19.69
N GLU A 32 -7.76 10.15 18.90
CA GLU A 32 -7.47 8.85 18.30
C GLU A 32 -6.30 8.93 17.32
N ARG A 33 -6.28 9.96 16.47
CA ARG A 33 -5.14 10.20 15.54
C ARG A 33 -3.84 10.50 16.27
N GLU A 34 -3.88 11.31 17.34
CA GLU A 34 -2.69 11.58 18.15
C GLU A 34 -2.22 10.32 18.91
N ALA A 35 -3.14 9.46 19.36
CA ALA A 35 -2.78 8.17 19.94
C ALA A 35 -2.12 7.25 18.91
N LEU A 36 -2.69 7.19 17.69
CA LEU A 36 -2.14 6.39 16.60
C LEU A 36 -0.72 6.81 16.23
N LYS A 37 -0.41 8.11 16.22
CA LYS A 37 0.93 8.64 15.98
C LYS A 37 1.98 8.21 17.02
N GLN A 38 1.57 7.74 18.19
CA GLN A 38 2.44 7.24 19.24
C GLN A 38 2.67 5.73 19.18
N SER A 39 2.10 5.04 18.18
CA SER A 39 2.25 3.59 18.01
C SER A 39 3.71 3.19 17.96
N GLN A 40 4.03 2.07 18.62
CA GLN A 40 5.37 1.50 18.69
C GLN A 40 5.37 0.09 18.10
N ALA A 41 6.53 -0.43 17.73
CA ALA A 41 6.66 -1.82 17.27
C ALA A 41 6.13 -2.82 18.31
N SER A 42 6.23 -2.51 19.62
CA SER A 42 5.65 -3.30 20.71
C SER A 42 4.12 -3.34 20.71
N ASP A 43 3.45 -2.42 20.04
CA ASP A 43 1.99 -2.37 19.94
C ASP A 43 1.44 -3.26 18.81
N ILE A 44 2.35 -3.86 18.04
CA ILE A 44 2.02 -4.79 16.94
C ILE A 44 2.07 -6.23 17.46
N PRO A 45 0.92 -6.91 17.73
CA PRO A 45 0.90 -8.28 18.26
C PRO A 45 1.61 -9.28 17.34
N TYR A 46 1.62 -9.02 16.05
CA TYR A 46 2.29 -9.80 15.04
C TYR A 46 3.80 -9.93 15.30
N LEU A 47 4.46 -8.82 15.69
CA LEU A 47 5.88 -8.79 15.99
C LEU A 47 6.26 -9.53 17.29
N GLN A 48 5.32 -9.64 18.24
CA GLN A 48 5.55 -10.39 19.47
C GLN A 48 5.72 -11.90 19.23
N ASN A 49 5.23 -12.40 18.11
CA ASN A 49 5.31 -13.80 17.71
C ASN A 49 6.35 -14.03 16.59
N SER A 50 7.26 -13.09 16.38
CA SER A 50 8.25 -13.16 15.31
C SER A 50 9.07 -14.46 15.33
N ILE A 51 9.39 -14.95 14.15
CA ILE A 51 10.28 -16.08 13.95
C ILE A 51 11.69 -15.67 14.39
N THR A 52 12.24 -16.39 15.36
CA THR A 52 13.59 -16.10 15.90
C THR A 52 14.71 -16.76 15.09
N GLN A 53 14.37 -17.69 14.20
CA GLN A 53 15.33 -18.29 13.28
C GLN A 53 15.72 -17.27 12.23
N ASP A 54 17.03 -17.07 12.06
CA ASP A 54 17.57 -16.29 10.95
C ASP A 54 17.24 -16.98 9.61
N ARG A 55 16.55 -16.26 8.74
CA ARG A 55 16.16 -16.71 7.39
C ARG A 55 16.90 -15.96 6.29
N GLY A 56 17.90 -15.16 6.65
CA GLY A 56 18.71 -14.37 5.73
C GLY A 56 18.23 -12.95 5.56
N LYS A 57 18.70 -12.27 4.52
CA LYS A 57 18.48 -10.84 4.32
C LYS A 57 17.64 -10.52 3.11
N ILE A 58 16.84 -9.45 3.25
CA ILE A 58 16.08 -8.80 2.19
C ILE A 58 16.57 -7.36 2.06
N LEU A 59 16.86 -6.89 0.86
CA LEU A 59 17.20 -5.50 0.61
C LEU A 59 15.96 -4.75 0.15
N ALA A 60 15.46 -3.83 0.96
CA ALA A 60 14.44 -2.87 0.58
C ALA A 60 15.11 -1.67 -0.11
N VAL A 61 14.72 -1.39 -1.35
CA VAL A 61 15.30 -0.31 -2.15
C VAL A 61 14.27 0.80 -2.30
N VAL A 62 14.63 2.00 -1.86
CA VAL A 62 13.83 3.22 -1.94
C VAL A 62 14.48 4.24 -2.88
N THR A 63 13.70 5.18 -3.44
CA THR A 63 14.22 6.23 -4.30
C THR A 63 15.06 7.26 -3.55
N SER A 64 16.01 7.88 -4.23
CA SER A 64 16.71 9.10 -3.76
C SER A 64 16.17 10.39 -4.41
N THR A 65 15.11 10.29 -5.23
CA THR A 65 14.54 11.43 -5.95
C THR A 65 13.50 12.16 -5.08
N ASP A 66 13.72 13.44 -4.83
CA ASP A 66 12.88 14.31 -4.00
C ASP A 66 11.93 15.21 -4.79
N THR A 67 12.12 15.30 -6.11
CA THR A 67 11.38 16.20 -6.99
C THR A 67 10.96 15.50 -8.29
N MET A 68 9.69 15.64 -8.69
CA MET A 68 9.16 15.06 -9.93
C MET A 68 9.64 15.86 -11.14
N GLY A 69 10.82 15.52 -11.66
CA GLY A 69 11.38 16.11 -12.87
C GLY A 69 11.38 17.64 -12.84
N SER A 70 10.90 18.26 -13.93
CA SER A 70 10.81 19.72 -14.05
C SER A 70 9.57 20.34 -13.42
N SER A 71 8.66 19.55 -12.84
CA SER A 71 7.38 20.05 -12.30
C SER A 71 7.56 20.86 -11.01
N GLY A 72 8.68 20.67 -10.29
CA GLY A 72 8.95 21.26 -8.99
C GLY A 72 8.09 20.69 -7.85
N LYS A 73 7.24 19.70 -8.11
CA LYS A 73 6.47 19.00 -7.09
C LYS A 73 7.39 18.05 -6.30
N THR A 74 7.26 18.05 -4.98
CA THR A 74 8.01 17.11 -4.12
C THR A 74 7.55 15.67 -4.32
N THR A 75 8.45 14.72 -4.11
CA THR A 75 8.20 13.29 -4.17
C THR A 75 9.18 12.53 -3.27
N GLY A 76 9.11 11.22 -3.28
CA GLY A 76 9.94 10.32 -2.51
C GLY A 76 9.45 8.89 -2.69
N PHE A 77 9.86 8.00 -1.77
CA PHE A 77 9.24 6.68 -1.63
C PHE A 77 7.96 6.77 -0.79
N GLU A 78 7.05 5.81 -0.96
CA GLU A 78 5.81 5.74 -0.21
C GLU A 78 6.05 5.03 1.13
N LEU A 79 5.78 5.72 2.26
CA LEU A 79 6.07 5.20 3.59
C LEU A 79 5.34 3.89 3.89
N THR A 80 4.04 3.84 3.59
CA THR A 80 3.19 2.67 3.88
C THR A 80 3.68 1.43 3.17
N GLU A 81 4.26 1.58 1.98
CA GLU A 81 4.79 0.47 1.21
C GLU A 81 6.10 -0.08 1.81
N LEU A 82 6.93 0.77 2.40
CA LEU A 82 8.13 0.31 3.11
C LEU A 82 7.77 -0.28 4.47
N ALA A 83 7.03 0.45 5.30
CA ALA A 83 6.78 0.11 6.70
C ALA A 83 6.06 -1.23 6.87
N ARG A 84 5.01 -1.44 6.08
CA ARG A 84 4.19 -2.65 6.12
C ARG A 84 5.00 -3.88 5.72
N ALA A 85 5.68 -3.83 4.57
CA ALA A 85 6.53 -4.94 4.11
C ALA A 85 7.72 -5.19 5.05
N TYR A 86 8.36 -4.13 5.58
CA TYR A 86 9.44 -4.24 6.55
C TYR A 86 9.05 -5.11 7.74
N TYR A 87 7.92 -4.81 8.37
CA TYR A 87 7.48 -5.58 9.53
C TYR A 87 6.99 -6.98 9.18
N VAL A 88 6.43 -7.20 7.99
CA VAL A 88 6.11 -8.56 7.54
C VAL A 88 7.38 -9.39 7.39
N PHE A 89 8.43 -8.86 6.78
CA PHE A 89 9.70 -9.57 6.62
C PHE A 89 10.40 -9.81 7.97
N VAL A 90 10.47 -8.78 8.82
CA VAL A 90 11.10 -8.90 10.16
C VAL A 90 10.37 -9.94 11.02
N ALA A 91 9.03 -9.91 11.07
CA ALA A 91 8.26 -10.90 11.82
C ALA A 91 8.50 -12.34 11.33
N ASN A 92 8.81 -12.50 10.05
CA ASN A 92 9.11 -13.79 9.44
C ASN A 92 10.58 -14.21 9.53
N GLY A 93 11.40 -13.52 10.31
CA GLY A 93 12.78 -13.90 10.62
C GLY A 93 13.80 -13.47 9.57
N PHE A 94 13.46 -12.51 8.72
CA PHE A 94 14.42 -11.91 7.80
C PHE A 94 15.01 -10.63 8.39
N GLU A 95 16.30 -10.42 8.21
CA GLU A 95 16.91 -9.11 8.39
C GLU A 95 16.58 -8.25 7.18
N VAL A 96 16.14 -7.01 7.41
CA VAL A 96 15.86 -6.08 6.32
C VAL A 96 16.87 -4.95 6.36
N ASP A 97 17.65 -4.84 5.30
CA ASP A 97 18.49 -3.68 5.03
C ASP A 97 17.74 -2.69 4.12
N ILE A 98 18.05 -1.40 4.24
CA ILE A 98 17.45 -0.36 3.41
C ILE A 98 18.55 0.28 2.56
N ALA A 99 18.34 0.35 1.24
CA ALA A 99 19.26 0.98 0.31
C ALA A 99 18.55 2.03 -0.54
N SER A 100 19.32 2.97 -1.05
CA SER A 100 18.83 3.93 -2.04
C SER A 100 19.93 4.25 -3.06
N PRO A 101 19.64 4.76 -4.27
CA PRO A 101 20.63 5.08 -5.28
C PRO A 101 21.82 5.87 -4.75
N LEU A 102 21.59 6.86 -3.91
CA LEU A 102 22.65 7.74 -3.39
C LEU A 102 23.10 7.38 -1.97
N GLY A 103 22.34 6.56 -1.23
CA GLY A 103 22.55 6.32 0.20
C GLY A 103 22.15 7.53 1.06
N GLY A 104 22.27 7.37 2.38
CA GLY A 104 21.88 8.38 3.35
C GLY A 104 20.37 8.45 3.56
N GLU A 105 19.84 9.60 3.94
CA GLU A 105 18.42 9.79 4.22
C GLU A 105 17.63 10.00 2.91
N PRO A 106 16.77 9.05 2.51
CA PRO A 106 15.98 9.17 1.29
C PRO A 106 14.72 10.03 1.51
N PRO A 107 14.22 10.72 0.47
CA PRO A 107 12.98 11.48 0.56
C PRO A 107 11.77 10.56 0.72
N VAL A 108 10.88 10.89 1.65
CA VAL A 108 9.68 10.12 1.98
C VAL A 108 8.40 10.88 1.65
N VAL A 109 7.40 10.18 1.13
CA VAL A 109 6.00 10.64 1.05
C VAL A 109 5.25 10.06 2.24
N ILE A 110 4.62 10.92 3.01
CA ILE A 110 3.79 10.57 4.16
C ILE A 110 2.37 11.03 3.86
N ASP A 111 1.51 10.10 3.50
CA ASP A 111 0.08 10.36 3.34
C ASP A 111 -0.65 9.99 4.64
N GLY A 112 -0.91 11.01 5.46
CA GLY A 112 -1.47 10.82 6.80
C GLY A 112 -2.88 10.23 6.83
N ASP A 113 -3.58 10.19 5.70
CA ASP A 113 -4.93 9.63 5.60
C ASP A 113 -4.90 8.09 5.44
N ASP A 114 -3.76 7.53 4.96
CA ASP A 114 -3.58 6.09 4.73
C ASP A 114 -2.75 5.38 5.82
N MET A 115 -2.29 6.12 6.85
CA MET A 115 -1.38 5.60 7.86
C MET A 115 -2.11 4.88 9.00
N GLY A 116 -1.64 3.66 9.29
CA GLY A 116 -2.08 2.84 10.42
C GLY A 116 -0.98 2.62 11.47
N VAL A 117 -1.24 1.67 12.38
CA VAL A 117 -0.33 1.31 13.48
C VAL A 117 1.06 0.93 12.99
N TYR A 118 1.17 0.16 11.92
CA TYR A 118 2.45 -0.28 11.35
C TYR A 118 3.28 0.90 10.85
N ASP A 119 2.63 1.85 10.21
CA ASP A 119 3.28 2.99 9.56
C ASP A 119 3.84 3.96 10.61
N TYR A 120 3.05 4.28 11.64
CA TYR A 120 3.52 5.10 12.76
C TYR A 120 4.52 4.35 13.65
N ALA A 121 4.36 3.04 13.87
CA ALA A 121 5.34 2.25 14.58
C ALA A 121 6.70 2.29 13.88
N PHE A 122 6.74 2.22 12.54
CA PHE A 122 7.97 2.34 11.77
C PHE A 122 8.63 3.72 11.95
N LEU A 123 7.86 4.80 11.96
CA LEU A 123 8.38 6.15 12.22
C LEU A 123 8.95 6.32 13.63
N ASN A 124 8.46 5.54 14.60
CA ASN A 124 8.87 5.59 16.00
C ASN A 124 9.86 4.48 16.38
N ASP A 125 10.24 3.60 15.45
CA ASP A 125 11.21 2.52 15.66
C ASP A 125 12.63 3.02 15.39
N GLU A 126 13.43 3.17 16.46
CA GLU A 126 14.79 3.69 16.36
C GLU A 126 15.71 2.86 15.46
N GLU A 127 15.54 1.52 15.45
CA GLU A 127 16.35 0.63 14.59
C GLU A 127 15.97 0.79 13.12
N ALA A 128 14.69 0.78 12.80
CA ALA A 128 14.20 0.97 11.43
C ALA A 128 14.57 2.37 10.91
N GLN A 129 14.42 3.40 11.73
CA GLN A 129 14.80 4.77 11.38
C GLN A 129 16.31 4.93 11.21
N ALA A 130 17.14 4.25 12.00
CA ALA A 130 18.59 4.26 11.81
C ALA A 130 18.99 3.63 10.46
N LYS A 131 18.33 2.54 10.05
CA LYS A 131 18.55 1.91 8.73
C LYS A 131 18.09 2.83 7.60
N LEU A 132 16.94 3.51 7.76
CA LEU A 132 16.39 4.43 6.77
C LEU A 132 17.28 5.66 6.58
N THR A 133 17.62 6.35 7.65
CA THR A 133 18.42 7.59 7.61
C THR A 133 19.87 7.37 7.16
N ASN A 134 20.35 6.12 7.29
CA ASN A 134 21.66 5.69 6.81
C ASN A 134 21.53 4.63 5.72
N SER A 135 20.57 4.79 4.80
CA SER A 135 20.38 3.82 3.72
C SER A 135 21.66 3.56 2.97
N ILE A 136 21.88 2.29 2.60
CA ILE A 136 23.09 1.83 1.89
C ILE A 136 23.09 2.43 0.49
N PRO A 137 24.17 3.11 0.06
CA PRO A 137 24.31 3.47 -1.35
C PRO A 137 24.33 2.21 -2.21
N LEU A 138 23.53 2.14 -3.27
CA LEU A 138 23.42 0.92 -4.10
C LEU A 138 24.76 0.41 -4.64
N LYS A 139 25.73 1.30 -4.87
CA LYS A 139 27.09 0.92 -5.29
C LYS A 139 27.85 0.08 -4.26
N ASP A 140 27.43 0.12 -3.00
CA ASP A 140 28.04 -0.57 -1.86
C ASP A 140 27.24 -1.82 -1.47
N ALA A 141 26.09 -2.09 -2.10
CA ALA A 141 25.29 -3.28 -1.86
C ALA A 141 25.88 -4.49 -2.62
N ASP A 142 26.12 -5.60 -1.89
CA ASP A 142 26.60 -6.85 -2.47
C ASP A 142 25.40 -7.80 -2.72
N SER A 143 25.18 -8.18 -3.98
CA SER A 143 24.10 -9.06 -4.39
C SER A 143 24.12 -10.42 -3.68
N THR A 144 25.27 -10.87 -3.21
CA THR A 144 25.44 -12.16 -2.54
C THR A 144 24.90 -12.20 -1.12
N ASP A 145 24.67 -11.03 -0.51
CA ASP A 145 24.14 -10.92 0.85
C ASP A 145 22.61 -11.12 0.92
N TYR A 146 21.90 -10.98 -0.22
CA TYR A 146 20.44 -10.86 -0.22
C TYR A 146 19.76 -12.02 -0.94
N GLN A 147 18.74 -12.58 -0.28
CA GLN A 147 17.88 -13.61 -0.86
C GLN A 147 16.71 -13.02 -1.64
N ALA A 148 16.35 -11.78 -1.36
CA ALA A 148 15.35 -11.03 -2.12
C ALA A 148 15.69 -9.54 -2.17
N LEU A 149 15.24 -8.90 -3.25
CA LEU A 149 15.17 -7.45 -3.39
C LEU A 149 13.71 -7.02 -3.34
N TYR A 150 13.42 -5.96 -2.61
CA TYR A 150 12.10 -5.36 -2.52
C TYR A 150 12.15 -3.90 -2.93
N PHE A 151 11.64 -3.58 -4.11
CA PHE A 151 11.59 -2.22 -4.64
C PHE A 151 10.31 -1.52 -4.19
N VAL A 152 10.47 -0.56 -3.31
CA VAL A 152 9.39 0.28 -2.79
C VAL A 152 8.97 1.27 -3.86
N GLY A 153 7.68 1.52 -3.97
CA GLY A 153 7.19 2.51 -4.91
C GLY A 153 7.27 3.93 -4.37
N GLY A 154 6.32 4.74 -4.79
CA GLY A 154 6.38 6.19 -4.71
C GLY A 154 6.90 6.77 -6.03
N LYS A 155 6.40 7.95 -6.38
CA LYS A 155 6.61 8.53 -7.72
C LYS A 155 8.07 8.86 -8.04
N GLY A 156 8.92 9.00 -7.00
CA GLY A 156 10.38 9.21 -7.17
C GLY A 156 11.06 8.08 -7.92
N ALA A 157 10.62 6.83 -7.72
CA ALA A 157 11.15 5.64 -8.38
C ALA A 157 11.12 5.73 -9.92
N MET A 158 10.19 6.48 -10.49
CA MET A 158 10.07 6.69 -11.93
C MET A 158 11.27 7.43 -12.54
N PHE A 159 12.03 8.17 -11.73
CA PHE A 159 13.09 9.04 -12.20
C PHE A 159 14.48 8.44 -12.03
N ASP A 160 14.75 7.70 -10.94
CA ASP A 160 16.08 7.21 -10.63
C ASP A 160 16.27 5.68 -10.70
N PHE A 161 15.19 4.88 -10.79
CA PHE A 161 15.29 3.43 -10.94
C PHE A 161 15.56 2.96 -12.39
N PRO A 162 14.83 3.47 -13.42
CA PRO A 162 14.83 2.86 -14.77
C PRO A 162 16.17 2.80 -15.46
N ASN A 163 17.07 3.75 -15.20
CA ASN A 163 18.38 3.84 -15.83
C ASN A 163 19.55 3.68 -14.85
N ASN A 164 19.26 3.27 -13.60
CA ASN A 164 20.29 3.06 -12.60
C ASN A 164 21.06 1.76 -12.90
N ARG A 165 22.38 1.86 -13.09
CA ARG A 165 23.24 0.73 -13.46
C ARG A 165 23.34 -0.28 -12.32
N GLU A 166 23.45 0.21 -11.09
CA GLU A 166 23.61 -0.60 -9.90
C GLU A 166 22.34 -1.46 -9.68
N ILE A 167 21.15 -0.86 -9.88
CA ILE A 167 19.87 -1.61 -9.85
C ILE A 167 19.87 -2.72 -10.90
N LYS A 168 20.27 -2.44 -12.15
CA LYS A 168 20.27 -3.45 -13.22
C LYS A 168 21.18 -4.63 -12.88
N THR A 169 22.37 -4.34 -12.38
CA THR A 169 23.33 -5.37 -11.97
C THR A 169 22.77 -6.17 -10.80
N LEU A 170 22.32 -5.49 -9.74
CA LEU A 170 21.80 -6.13 -8.53
C LEU A 170 20.59 -7.04 -8.81
N VAL A 171 19.62 -6.55 -9.62
CA VAL A 171 18.45 -7.35 -10.02
C VAL A 171 18.86 -8.58 -10.84
N ALA A 172 19.74 -8.41 -11.81
CA ALA A 172 20.20 -9.52 -12.65
C ALA A 172 20.95 -10.57 -11.82
N ASP A 173 21.87 -10.16 -10.97
CA ASP A 173 22.69 -11.05 -10.14
C ASP A 173 21.82 -11.84 -9.15
N VAL A 174 20.97 -11.15 -8.37
CA VAL A 174 20.08 -11.80 -7.38
C VAL A 174 19.11 -12.75 -8.08
N TYR A 175 18.49 -12.34 -9.19
CA TYR A 175 17.57 -13.18 -9.94
C TYR A 175 18.27 -14.44 -10.51
N GLN A 176 19.47 -14.30 -11.10
CA GLN A 176 20.21 -15.41 -11.65
C GLN A 176 20.76 -16.36 -10.57
N ALA A 177 21.09 -15.82 -9.39
CA ALA A 177 21.45 -16.62 -8.22
C ALA A 177 20.27 -17.41 -7.61
N GLY A 178 19.06 -17.19 -8.09
CA GLY A 178 17.85 -17.88 -7.60
C GLY A 178 17.06 -17.08 -6.57
N GLY A 179 17.44 -15.84 -6.29
CA GLY A 179 16.74 -14.95 -5.38
C GLY A 179 15.42 -14.39 -5.95
N ILE A 180 14.67 -13.72 -5.10
CA ILE A 180 13.34 -13.17 -5.41
C ILE A 180 13.46 -11.69 -5.70
N ILE A 181 12.74 -11.23 -6.72
CA ILE A 181 12.60 -9.80 -7.04
C ILE A 181 11.16 -9.39 -6.78
N ALA A 182 10.96 -8.57 -5.76
CA ALA A 182 9.67 -8.02 -5.39
C ALA A 182 9.62 -6.52 -5.69
N ALA A 183 8.47 -6.00 -6.17
CA ALA A 183 8.32 -4.58 -6.46
C ALA A 183 6.85 -4.16 -6.43
N VAL A 184 6.53 -2.99 -5.87
CA VAL A 184 5.15 -2.51 -5.69
C VAL A 184 4.94 -1.12 -6.30
N CYS A 185 3.73 -0.83 -6.76
CA CYS A 185 3.29 0.49 -7.21
C CYS A 185 4.17 1.02 -8.35
N HIS A 186 5.03 2.04 -8.10
CA HIS A 186 6.02 2.53 -9.05
C HIS A 186 7.38 1.78 -8.95
N GLY A 187 7.57 0.94 -7.93
CA GLY A 187 8.78 0.13 -7.74
C GLY A 187 9.17 -0.73 -8.95
N PRO A 188 8.23 -1.31 -9.73
CA PRO A 188 8.55 -2.06 -10.94
C PRO A 188 9.30 -1.26 -12.02
N ALA A 189 9.43 0.06 -11.91
CA ALA A 189 10.35 0.86 -12.73
C ALA A 189 11.81 0.37 -12.63
N ALA A 190 12.19 -0.27 -11.52
CA ALA A 190 13.48 -0.92 -11.32
C ALA A 190 13.74 -2.08 -12.28
N LEU A 191 12.69 -2.73 -12.77
CA LEU A 191 12.77 -3.91 -13.64
C LEU A 191 12.97 -3.56 -15.13
N LEU A 192 12.72 -2.29 -15.51
CA LEU A 192 12.91 -1.81 -16.88
C LEU A 192 14.38 -1.90 -17.29
N ASN A 193 14.63 -2.29 -18.52
CA ASN A 193 15.96 -2.39 -19.12
C ASN A 193 16.93 -3.40 -18.45
N VAL A 194 16.44 -4.30 -17.59
CA VAL A 194 17.25 -5.37 -17.00
C VAL A 194 17.49 -6.46 -18.02
N LYS A 195 18.77 -6.83 -18.22
CA LYS A 195 19.19 -7.93 -19.08
C LYS A 195 19.94 -8.98 -18.25
N LEU A 196 19.65 -10.23 -18.54
CA LEU A 196 20.35 -11.38 -17.97
C LEU A 196 21.65 -11.66 -18.76
N ASP A 197 22.50 -12.52 -18.22
CA ASP A 197 23.83 -12.84 -18.82
C ASP A 197 23.73 -13.44 -20.22
N ASP A 198 22.63 -14.14 -20.53
CA ASP A 198 22.35 -14.68 -21.85
C ASP A 198 21.86 -13.62 -22.86
N GLY A 199 21.70 -12.38 -22.42
CA GLY A 199 21.23 -11.25 -23.22
C GLY A 199 19.69 -11.13 -23.29
N THR A 200 18.93 -12.04 -22.68
CA THR A 200 17.45 -11.94 -22.61
C THR A 200 17.02 -10.81 -21.67
N LYS A 201 15.87 -10.23 -21.94
CA LYS A 201 15.27 -9.24 -21.03
C LYS A 201 14.60 -9.95 -19.86
N LEU A 202 14.78 -9.43 -18.64
CA LEU A 202 14.16 -9.97 -17.43
C LEU A 202 12.63 -10.08 -17.57
N LEU A 203 12.01 -9.06 -18.14
CA LEU A 203 10.55 -8.93 -18.23
C LEU A 203 9.92 -9.65 -19.42
N GLU A 204 10.72 -10.22 -20.34
CA GLU A 204 10.19 -10.86 -21.55
C GLU A 204 9.30 -12.04 -21.18
N ASN A 205 8.03 -11.96 -21.59
CA ASN A 205 6.96 -12.93 -21.29
C ASN A 205 6.65 -13.13 -19.79
N LYS A 206 7.01 -12.19 -18.91
CA LYS A 206 6.68 -12.23 -17.49
C LYS A 206 5.36 -11.55 -17.19
N GLN A 207 4.57 -12.13 -16.30
CA GLN A 207 3.38 -11.48 -15.75
C GLN A 207 3.82 -10.49 -14.67
N VAL A 208 3.38 -9.24 -14.79
CA VAL A 208 3.69 -8.19 -13.82
C VAL A 208 2.50 -7.27 -13.57
N SER A 209 2.43 -6.73 -12.38
CA SER A 209 1.51 -5.66 -11.99
C SER A 209 2.32 -4.44 -11.55
N SER A 210 1.79 -3.26 -11.76
CA SER A 210 2.31 -2.00 -11.21
C SER A 210 1.19 -0.97 -11.15
N PHE A 211 1.50 0.22 -10.67
CA PHE A 211 0.56 1.34 -10.75
C PHE A 211 0.12 1.51 -12.20
N THR A 212 -1.21 1.46 -12.44
CA THR A 212 -1.76 1.42 -13.78
C THR A 212 -1.83 2.80 -14.42
N ASN A 213 -1.92 2.85 -15.74
CA ASN A 213 -2.18 4.11 -16.45
C ASN A 213 -3.50 4.74 -16.02
N GLU A 214 -4.50 3.92 -15.70
CA GLU A 214 -5.80 4.40 -15.24
C GLU A 214 -5.69 5.11 -13.88
N GLU A 215 -4.98 4.50 -12.92
CA GLU A 215 -4.71 5.08 -11.60
C GLU A 215 -3.89 6.36 -11.72
N GLU A 216 -2.82 6.35 -12.52
CA GLU A 216 -1.93 7.48 -12.69
C GLU A 216 -2.62 8.70 -13.31
N LEU A 217 -3.34 8.49 -14.41
CA LEU A 217 -4.02 9.58 -15.13
C LEU A 217 -5.24 10.11 -14.38
N PHE A 218 -5.81 9.32 -13.48
CA PHE A 218 -6.87 9.79 -12.60
C PHE A 218 -6.30 10.72 -11.52
N LEU A 219 -5.18 10.37 -10.90
CA LEU A 219 -4.53 11.19 -9.86
C LEU A 219 -3.79 12.39 -10.45
N ILE A 220 -3.14 12.22 -11.58
CA ILE A 220 -2.30 13.22 -12.25
C ILE A 220 -2.71 13.26 -13.72
N PRO A 221 -3.73 14.06 -14.09
CA PRO A 221 -4.19 14.14 -15.48
C PRO A 221 -3.11 14.55 -16.49
N ASP A 222 -2.09 15.30 -16.05
CA ASP A 222 -0.91 15.71 -16.79
C ASP A 222 0.31 14.78 -16.61
N ALA A 223 0.10 13.53 -16.17
CA ALA A 223 1.16 12.57 -15.88
C ALA A 223 2.13 12.35 -17.07
N LYS A 224 1.61 12.34 -18.31
CA LYS A 224 2.43 12.20 -19.52
C LYS A 224 3.42 13.35 -19.75
N GLU A 225 3.18 14.51 -19.13
CA GLU A 225 4.04 15.67 -19.21
C GLU A 225 5.00 15.75 -18.01
N VAL A 226 4.57 15.19 -16.87
CA VAL A 226 5.32 15.21 -15.60
C VAL A 226 6.33 14.06 -15.51
N PHE A 227 5.90 12.85 -15.88
CA PHE A 227 6.74 11.65 -15.82
C PHE A 227 7.52 11.44 -17.13
N PRO A 228 8.70 10.80 -17.06
CA PRO A 228 9.47 10.45 -18.26
C PRO A 228 8.74 9.44 -19.16
N PHE A 229 7.81 8.67 -18.61
CA PHE A 229 6.98 7.67 -19.29
C PHE A 229 5.81 7.27 -18.39
N LEU A 230 4.81 6.56 -18.91
CA LEU A 230 3.84 5.80 -18.13
C LEU A 230 4.38 4.41 -17.86
N LEU A 231 4.30 3.95 -16.59
CA LEU A 231 4.98 2.71 -16.16
C LEU A 231 4.39 1.47 -16.82
N GLU A 232 3.07 1.33 -16.84
CA GLU A 232 2.36 0.23 -17.50
C GLU A 232 2.80 0.10 -18.97
N ASP A 233 2.79 1.21 -19.73
CA ASP A 233 3.21 1.20 -21.13
C ASP A 233 4.67 0.73 -21.28
N SER A 234 5.54 1.15 -20.37
CA SER A 234 6.97 0.80 -20.44
C SER A 234 7.23 -0.65 -20.10
N LEU A 235 6.51 -1.22 -19.12
CA LEU A 235 6.60 -2.65 -18.78
C LEU A 235 6.12 -3.51 -19.95
N VAL A 236 5.01 -3.14 -20.60
CA VAL A 236 4.52 -3.82 -21.80
C VAL A 236 5.52 -3.73 -22.95
N ASN A 237 6.14 -2.57 -23.17
CA ASN A 237 7.16 -2.39 -24.20
C ASN A 237 8.44 -3.20 -23.92
N GLU A 238 8.74 -3.52 -22.66
CA GLU A 238 9.83 -4.45 -22.29
C GLU A 238 9.48 -5.93 -22.55
N GLY A 239 8.25 -6.24 -22.95
CA GLY A 239 7.77 -7.57 -23.27
C GLY A 239 7.00 -8.26 -22.14
N ALA A 240 6.65 -7.54 -21.09
CA ALA A 240 5.84 -8.07 -20.00
C ALA A 240 4.37 -8.27 -20.40
N SER A 241 3.73 -9.26 -19.81
CA SER A 241 2.28 -9.43 -19.80
C SER A 241 1.72 -8.69 -18.58
N PHE A 242 1.17 -7.51 -18.81
CA PHE A 242 0.68 -6.67 -17.73
C PHE A 242 -0.65 -7.17 -17.18
N MET A 243 -0.74 -7.28 -15.86
CA MET A 243 -1.90 -7.77 -15.13
C MET A 243 -2.48 -6.64 -14.29
N ALA A 244 -3.54 -6.00 -14.79
CA ALA A 244 -4.26 -4.96 -14.07
C ALA A 244 -5.43 -5.55 -13.27
N GLY A 245 -5.55 -5.15 -12.01
CA GLY A 245 -6.74 -5.30 -11.19
C GLY A 245 -7.63 -4.05 -11.21
N PRO A 246 -8.75 -4.07 -10.50
CA PRO A 246 -9.58 -2.88 -10.34
C PRO A 246 -8.79 -1.73 -9.71
N ARG A 247 -9.09 -0.51 -10.14
CA ARG A 247 -8.40 0.72 -9.73
C ARG A 247 -8.43 0.91 -8.20
N TYR A 248 -7.24 1.17 -7.61
CA TYR A 248 -7.04 1.37 -6.17
C TYR A 248 -7.47 0.19 -5.30
N LEU A 249 -7.40 -1.02 -5.84
CA LEU A 249 -7.57 -2.25 -5.09
C LEU A 249 -6.35 -3.16 -5.27
N GLU A 250 -6.24 -4.17 -4.41
CA GLU A 250 -5.14 -5.11 -4.46
C GLU A 250 -5.08 -5.85 -5.80
N GLN A 251 -3.91 -5.90 -6.39
CA GLN A 251 -3.57 -6.82 -7.48
C GLN A 251 -2.11 -7.21 -7.36
N ILE A 252 -1.84 -8.49 -7.31
CA ILE A 252 -0.47 -9.02 -7.33
C ILE A 252 -0.27 -9.92 -8.54
N SER A 253 0.96 -9.96 -9.03
CA SER A 253 1.43 -10.93 -10.01
C SER A 253 2.64 -11.66 -9.44
N ASN A 254 2.71 -12.97 -9.68
CA ASN A 254 3.83 -13.81 -9.31
C ASN A 254 4.22 -14.67 -10.52
N ASP A 255 5.37 -14.41 -11.09
CA ASP A 255 5.89 -15.15 -12.23
C ASP A 255 7.38 -15.41 -12.08
N SER A 256 7.74 -16.66 -11.86
CA SER A 256 9.14 -17.11 -11.92
C SER A 256 10.04 -16.30 -10.97
N ARG A 257 9.63 -16.13 -9.73
CA ARG A 257 10.37 -15.37 -8.69
C ARG A 257 10.37 -13.85 -8.88
N ILE A 258 9.50 -13.33 -9.72
CA ILE A 258 9.18 -11.91 -9.81
C ILE A 258 7.80 -11.74 -9.19
N VAL A 259 7.74 -11.04 -8.06
CA VAL A 259 6.50 -10.76 -7.32
C VAL A 259 6.23 -9.26 -7.41
N THR A 260 5.10 -8.89 -8.02
CA THR A 260 4.78 -7.47 -8.21
C THR A 260 3.39 -7.14 -7.72
N GLY A 261 3.23 -5.95 -7.13
CA GLY A 261 1.97 -5.40 -6.63
C GLY A 261 1.60 -4.11 -7.34
N GLN A 262 0.30 -3.91 -7.58
CA GLN A 262 -0.20 -2.77 -8.36
C GLN A 262 -0.06 -1.44 -7.63
N ASN A 263 -0.34 -1.41 -6.33
CA ASN A 263 -0.51 -0.18 -5.55
C ASN A 263 -0.28 -0.47 -4.05
N PRO A 264 -0.36 0.53 -3.14
CA PRO A 264 -0.12 0.33 -1.71
C PRO A 264 -0.97 -0.77 -1.06
N TRP A 265 -2.20 -1.00 -1.53
CA TRP A 265 -3.07 -2.06 -1.00
C TRP A 265 -2.59 -3.48 -1.34
N SER A 266 -1.65 -3.62 -2.27
CA SER A 266 -1.05 -4.90 -2.65
C SER A 266 0.11 -5.33 -1.74
N VAL A 267 0.60 -4.45 -0.84
CA VAL A 267 1.83 -4.65 -0.06
C VAL A 267 1.76 -5.89 0.81
N TRP A 268 0.66 -6.09 1.54
CA TRP A 268 0.50 -7.19 2.47
C TRP A 268 0.61 -8.55 1.79
N SER A 269 -0.23 -8.76 0.77
CA SER A 269 -0.25 -10.01 0.01
C SER A 269 1.04 -10.23 -0.77
N MET A 270 1.67 -9.16 -1.27
CA MET A 270 2.94 -9.25 -1.96
C MET A 270 4.09 -9.62 -1.03
N ALA A 271 4.15 -9.06 0.18
CA ALA A 271 5.14 -9.44 1.16
C ALA A 271 4.99 -10.91 1.58
N ASP A 272 3.75 -11.37 1.85
CA ASP A 272 3.46 -12.77 2.14
C ASP A 272 3.85 -13.68 0.96
N MET A 273 3.57 -13.28 -0.28
CA MET A 273 3.96 -14.04 -1.47
C MET A 273 5.48 -14.11 -1.62
N THR A 274 6.20 -13.03 -1.33
CA THR A 274 7.66 -13.02 -1.35
C THR A 274 8.24 -14.03 -0.36
N ILE A 275 7.66 -14.14 0.84
CA ILE A 275 8.07 -15.15 1.83
C ILE A 275 7.81 -16.57 1.33
N ARG A 276 6.67 -16.82 0.64
CA ARG A 276 6.38 -18.13 0.04
C ARG A 276 7.36 -18.49 -1.06
N GLU A 277 7.71 -17.54 -1.91
CA GLU A 277 8.71 -17.76 -2.97
C GLU A 277 10.11 -18.03 -2.40
N LEU A 278 10.43 -17.50 -1.21
CA LEU A 278 11.64 -17.84 -0.45
C LEU A 278 11.57 -19.23 0.21
N GLY A 279 10.46 -19.95 0.05
CA GLY A 279 10.28 -21.32 0.54
C GLY A 279 9.76 -21.43 1.97
N TYR A 280 9.17 -20.37 2.51
CA TYR A 280 8.62 -20.37 3.87
C TYR A 280 7.11 -20.09 3.85
N GLU A 281 6.40 -20.62 4.86
CA GLU A 281 5.02 -20.19 5.10
C GLU A 281 5.04 -18.90 5.93
N PRO A 282 4.33 -17.84 5.49
CA PRO A 282 4.21 -16.61 6.24
C PRO A 282 3.57 -16.83 7.61
N LEU A 283 4.08 -16.14 8.61
CA LEU A 283 3.47 -16.12 9.93
C LEU A 283 2.04 -15.54 9.84
N PRO A 284 1.01 -16.20 10.39
CA PRO A 284 -0.34 -15.66 10.40
C PRO A 284 -0.41 -14.31 11.13
N ARG A 285 -1.06 -13.33 10.54
CA ARG A 285 -1.33 -12.01 11.12
C ARG A 285 -2.84 -11.71 11.16
N ILE A 286 -3.21 -10.79 12.00
CA ILE A 286 -4.58 -10.24 11.98
C ILE A 286 -4.69 -9.36 10.74
N VAL A 287 -5.69 -9.63 9.93
CA VAL A 287 -6.02 -8.84 8.74
C VAL A 287 -6.50 -7.46 9.18
N THR A 288 -5.97 -6.41 8.58
CA THR A 288 -6.32 -5.03 8.96
C THR A 288 -7.72 -4.64 8.48
N ALA A 289 -8.28 -3.59 9.07
CA ALA A 289 -9.57 -3.04 8.64
C ALA A 289 -9.53 -2.56 7.18
N GLU A 290 -8.38 -2.03 6.75
CA GLU A 290 -8.13 -1.62 5.37
C GLU A 290 -8.18 -2.82 4.41
N GLU A 291 -7.46 -3.91 4.69
CA GLU A 291 -7.47 -5.13 3.88
C GLU A 291 -8.87 -5.75 3.78
N ASN A 292 -9.62 -5.76 4.88
CA ASN A 292 -11.01 -6.20 4.87
C ASN A 292 -11.87 -5.34 3.94
N SER A 293 -11.65 -4.02 3.94
CA SER A 293 -12.38 -3.11 3.04
C SER A 293 -11.98 -3.31 1.59
N VAL A 294 -10.68 -3.52 1.31
CA VAL A 294 -10.19 -3.89 -0.02
C VAL A 294 -10.88 -5.18 -0.48
N SER A 295 -10.94 -6.21 0.35
CA SER A 295 -11.61 -7.48 0.03
C SER A 295 -13.10 -7.30 -0.28
N VAL A 296 -13.82 -6.45 0.49
CA VAL A 296 -15.23 -6.14 0.24
C VAL A 296 -15.40 -5.40 -1.09
N LEU A 297 -14.52 -4.45 -1.39
CA LEU A 297 -14.55 -3.69 -2.63
C LEU A 297 -14.17 -4.56 -3.84
N GLN A 298 -13.21 -5.47 -3.70
CA GLN A 298 -12.87 -6.45 -4.73
C GLN A 298 -14.04 -7.41 -5.02
N ALA A 299 -14.69 -7.94 -3.99
CA ALA A 299 -15.90 -8.74 -4.16
C ALA A 299 -17.00 -7.95 -4.88
N TYR A 300 -17.10 -6.64 -4.62
CA TYR A 300 -18.01 -5.76 -5.35
C TYR A 300 -17.66 -5.66 -6.84
N GLU A 301 -16.39 -5.40 -7.17
CA GLU A 301 -15.94 -5.20 -8.55
C GLU A 301 -16.01 -6.48 -9.38
N LEU A 302 -15.67 -7.62 -8.77
CA LEU A 302 -15.58 -8.90 -9.49
C LEU A 302 -16.91 -9.67 -9.54
N GLU A 303 -17.71 -9.59 -8.48
CA GLU A 303 -18.89 -10.45 -8.29
C GLU A 303 -20.17 -9.63 -8.00
N GLY A 304 -20.02 -8.34 -7.74
CA GLY A 304 -21.10 -7.39 -7.54
C GLY A 304 -21.59 -7.25 -6.10
N PHE A 305 -22.60 -6.38 -5.93
CA PHE A 305 -23.11 -5.97 -4.61
C PHE A 305 -23.53 -7.15 -3.69
N GLY A 306 -24.07 -8.23 -4.27
CA GLY A 306 -24.56 -9.38 -3.51
C GLY A 306 -23.42 -10.01 -2.69
N GLU A 307 -22.31 -10.31 -3.33
CA GLU A 307 -21.14 -10.94 -2.71
C GLU A 307 -20.45 -10.01 -1.73
N ALA A 308 -20.21 -8.76 -2.12
CA ALA A 308 -19.66 -7.74 -1.24
C ALA A 308 -20.46 -7.59 0.06
N ASN A 309 -21.80 -7.58 -0.03
CA ASN A 309 -22.67 -7.50 1.14
C ASN A 309 -22.63 -8.77 2.00
N SER A 310 -22.47 -9.94 1.39
CA SER A 310 -22.33 -11.22 2.11
C SER A 310 -21.01 -11.25 2.88
N LEU A 311 -19.90 -10.90 2.24
CA LEU A 311 -18.60 -10.81 2.87
C LEU A 311 -18.58 -9.78 4.01
N LEU A 312 -19.14 -8.59 3.79
CA LEU A 312 -19.25 -7.55 4.83
C LEU A 312 -20.01 -8.04 6.06
N LYS A 313 -21.11 -8.77 5.87
CA LYS A 313 -21.88 -9.35 7.00
C LYS A 313 -21.10 -10.44 7.73
N GLN A 314 -20.32 -11.26 7.01
CA GLN A 314 -19.46 -12.26 7.61
C GLN A 314 -18.40 -11.58 8.48
N LEU A 315 -17.66 -10.60 7.96
CA LEU A 315 -16.65 -9.84 8.71
C LEU A 315 -17.24 -9.22 9.97
N LYS A 316 -18.44 -8.61 9.89
CA LYS A 316 -19.13 -8.03 11.05
C LYS A 316 -19.57 -9.06 12.10
N SER A 317 -19.68 -10.34 11.76
CA SER A 317 -20.02 -11.40 12.73
C SER A 317 -18.82 -11.86 13.54
N GLU A 318 -17.60 -11.48 13.15
CA GLU A 318 -16.34 -11.83 13.81
C GLU A 318 -15.86 -10.66 14.68
N PRO A 319 -15.70 -10.84 16.02
CA PRO A 319 -15.42 -9.72 16.95
C PRO A 319 -14.12 -8.96 16.67
N GLU A 320 -13.13 -9.62 16.07
CA GLU A 320 -11.81 -9.07 15.81
C GLU A 320 -11.69 -8.49 14.38
N GLN A 321 -12.74 -8.61 13.57
CA GLN A 321 -12.74 -8.11 12.21
C GLN A 321 -13.47 -6.77 12.11
N SER A 322 -12.82 -5.81 11.50
CA SER A 322 -13.40 -4.49 11.24
C SER A 322 -13.14 -4.09 9.78
N VAL A 323 -13.85 -3.08 9.31
CA VAL A 323 -13.64 -2.51 7.98
C VAL A 323 -13.31 -1.02 8.10
N ASP A 324 -12.44 -0.55 7.24
CA ASP A 324 -12.20 0.87 7.05
C ASP A 324 -13.33 1.47 6.21
N ARG A 325 -14.21 2.20 6.89
CA ARG A 325 -15.36 2.84 6.27
C ARG A 325 -14.97 4.01 5.38
N LEU A 326 -13.87 4.68 5.71
CA LEU A 326 -13.38 5.80 4.91
C LEU A 326 -12.92 5.33 3.53
N LEU A 327 -12.21 4.21 3.44
CA LEU A 327 -11.81 3.62 2.17
C LEU A 327 -13.02 3.28 1.28
N ILE A 328 -14.07 2.66 1.86
CA ILE A 328 -15.32 2.39 1.12
C ILE A 328 -15.97 3.71 0.64
N ALA A 329 -15.96 4.75 1.49
CA ALA A 329 -16.51 6.07 1.12
C ALA A 329 -15.70 6.72 0.00
N MET A 330 -14.36 6.62 0.02
CA MET A 330 -13.49 7.15 -1.03
C MET A 330 -13.77 6.49 -2.38
N HIS A 331 -13.96 5.18 -2.43
CA HIS A 331 -14.41 4.48 -3.65
C HIS A 331 -15.80 4.96 -4.12
N GLY A 332 -16.68 5.31 -3.20
CA GLY A 332 -17.95 5.95 -3.53
C GLY A 332 -17.76 7.34 -4.17
N ILE A 333 -16.81 8.13 -3.69
CA ILE A 333 -16.46 9.44 -4.29
C ILE A 333 -15.88 9.24 -5.69
N VAL A 334 -14.99 8.28 -5.87
CA VAL A 334 -14.42 7.93 -7.18
C VAL A 334 -15.53 7.54 -8.16
N ALA A 335 -16.47 6.68 -7.75
CA ALA A 335 -17.62 6.31 -8.57
C ALA A 335 -18.49 7.52 -8.94
N ALA A 336 -18.64 8.50 -8.02
CA ALA A 336 -19.37 9.74 -8.32
C ALA A 336 -18.63 10.61 -9.35
N MET A 337 -17.29 10.69 -9.28
CA MET A 337 -16.46 11.43 -10.24
C MET A 337 -16.53 10.81 -11.65
N ASP A 338 -16.64 9.49 -11.73
CA ASP A 338 -16.78 8.74 -12.98
C ASP A 338 -18.23 8.64 -13.49
N TRP A 339 -19.18 9.33 -12.82
CA TRP A 339 -20.62 9.28 -13.13
C TRP A 339 -21.25 7.88 -13.04
N GLU A 340 -20.65 6.96 -12.29
CA GLU A 340 -21.14 5.61 -12.03
C GLU A 340 -22.21 5.61 -10.92
N LEU A 341 -23.35 6.23 -11.17
CA LEU A 341 -24.38 6.49 -10.15
C LEU A 341 -24.92 5.22 -9.47
N ILE A 342 -25.00 4.09 -10.20
CA ILE A 342 -25.47 2.82 -9.63
C ILE A 342 -24.43 2.30 -8.65
N LYS A 343 -23.14 2.31 -9.00
CA LYS A 343 -22.01 1.94 -8.14
C LYS A 343 -21.97 2.80 -6.89
N LEU A 344 -22.06 4.13 -7.05
CA LEU A 344 -22.14 5.07 -5.92
C LEU A 344 -23.26 4.66 -4.94
N LEU A 345 -24.49 4.44 -5.42
CA LEU A 345 -25.63 4.07 -4.55
C LEU A 345 -25.40 2.73 -3.84
N GLN A 346 -24.76 1.77 -4.50
CA GLN A 346 -24.45 0.46 -3.93
C GLN A 346 -23.33 0.56 -2.89
N LEU A 347 -22.27 1.34 -3.14
CA LEU A 347 -21.19 1.58 -2.18
C LEU A 347 -21.70 2.37 -0.95
N LEU A 348 -22.56 3.37 -1.14
CA LEU A 348 -23.23 4.05 -0.03
C LEU A 348 -24.07 3.08 0.82
N ARG A 349 -24.72 2.10 0.19
CA ARG A 349 -25.46 1.07 0.92
C ARG A 349 -24.53 0.15 1.71
N LEU A 350 -23.39 -0.29 1.16
CA LEU A 350 -22.38 -1.03 1.91
C LEU A 350 -21.86 -0.22 3.08
N LEU A 351 -21.60 1.07 2.87
CA LEU A 351 -21.14 1.99 3.90
C LEU A 351 -22.15 2.16 5.06
N ILE A 352 -23.45 2.20 4.77
CA ILE A 352 -24.50 2.20 5.80
C ILE A 352 -24.48 0.88 6.57
N ILE A 353 -24.45 -0.26 5.87
CA ILE A 353 -24.42 -1.58 6.47
C ILE A 353 -23.18 -1.77 7.35
N SER A 354 -22.02 -1.24 6.96
CA SER A 354 -20.81 -1.31 7.78
C SER A 354 -20.91 -0.53 9.10
N GLY A 355 -21.73 0.51 9.16
CA GLY A 355 -21.92 1.36 10.35
C GLY A 355 -22.80 0.77 11.44
N ASP A 356 -23.76 -0.10 11.12
CA ASP A 356 -24.79 -0.55 12.06
C ASP A 356 -24.29 -1.43 13.23
N ALA A 357 -23.03 -1.92 13.21
CA ALA A 357 -22.47 -2.73 14.30
C ALA A 357 -21.71 -1.91 15.36
N TYR A 358 -21.27 -0.70 15.06
CA TYR A 358 -20.47 0.10 16.00
C TYR A 358 -21.31 0.68 17.16
N ILE A 359 -22.61 0.80 17.00
CA ILE A 359 -23.50 1.31 18.07
C ILE A 359 -23.74 0.26 19.16
N ALA A 360 -23.54 -1.02 18.88
CA ALA A 360 -23.79 -2.11 19.84
C ALA A 360 -22.58 -2.44 20.74
N THR A 361 -21.38 -1.99 20.43
CA THR A 361 -20.13 -2.31 21.16
C THR A 361 -19.64 -1.20 22.10
N LEU A 362 -20.30 -0.04 22.12
CA LEU A 362 -20.07 0.96 23.16
C LEU A 362 -20.90 0.59 24.43
N GLY A 363 -20.59 -0.57 25.00
CA GLY A 363 -20.95 -0.84 26.39
C GLY A 363 -20.15 0.13 27.30
N PRO A 364 -20.67 0.45 28.50
CA PRO A 364 -20.04 1.45 29.36
C PRO A 364 -18.59 1.02 29.65
N VAL A 365 -17.64 1.90 29.33
CA VAL A 365 -16.26 1.78 29.77
C VAL A 365 -16.27 1.82 31.29
N ASP A 366 -16.08 0.67 31.93
CA ASP A 366 -15.96 0.56 33.38
C ASP A 366 -14.62 1.20 33.78
N VAL A 367 -14.66 2.49 34.05
CA VAL A 367 -13.52 3.23 34.61
C VAL A 367 -13.42 2.83 36.09
N ALA A 368 -12.70 1.75 36.36
CA ALA A 368 -12.35 1.40 37.72
C ALA A 368 -11.46 2.53 38.31
N PRO A 369 -11.82 3.11 39.48
CA PRO A 369 -11.03 4.16 40.09
C PRO A 369 -9.69 3.60 40.57
N ARG A 370 -8.59 4.11 40.04
CA ARG A 370 -7.24 3.84 40.60
C ARG A 370 -7.21 4.39 42.01
N SER A 371 -7.17 3.50 43.03
CA SER A 371 -6.89 3.86 44.40
C SER A 371 -5.43 4.33 44.50
N PHE A 372 -5.25 5.63 44.80
CA PHE A 372 -4.02 6.13 45.35
C PHE A 372 -3.83 5.50 46.74
N VAL A 373 -2.79 4.71 46.93
CA VAL A 373 -2.28 4.36 48.25
C VAL A 373 -1.02 5.25 48.48
N ALA A 374 -1.03 5.89 49.61
CA ALA A 374 -0.05 6.82 50.12
C ALA A 374 1.36 6.22 50.34
#